data_f7884d0ec1241eb8c7c7ab8905d14ad5
#
_entry.id   f7884d0ec1241eb8c7c7ab8905d14ad5
#
_cell.length_a   1.000
_cell.length_b   1.000
_cell.length_c   1.000
_cell.angle_alpha   90.00
_cell.angle_beta   90.00
_cell.angle_gamma   90.00
#
_symmetry.space_group_name_H-M   'P 1'
#
loop_
_entity.id
_entity.type
_entity.pdbx_description
1 polymer ?
#
loop_
_entity_poly.entity_id
_entity_poly.type
_entity_poly.pdbx_seq_one_letter_code
_entity_poly.pdbx_strand_id
1 'polypeptide(L)'
;MMKKKILKIAKWLALICLTIFIVKGCIPTNLDVPYIKPRTTTQYWNLPTGSKIAYSHIASKGVKKPYPIIYLHGGPGGYVYSKNIETLGELSELGYDVYLYDQIGCGLSERLEKVKEYTALRHVKDLEEIITMLGAEKVILVGQSWGGALAVLYSADHLDKVDKIIFTCPGAIKPANESLEKIKAPDSVNLKETESPNTKVLPIVLNPRYVSIGIWARFFGKKLASDKEVDGFLTSMANVFTKSLVCEPANALKEEGGAGGYCNLNTSVSYSSLKDPRIKLKNNKISVLVMKGQCDNIDWGYTKEYLDLFSNNKFKLIPNAGHQIFAEQPELYTKTIKDFLTP
;
A
#
# COMPACT_ATOMS: atom_id res chain seq x y z
N MET A 1 -11.88 4.84 -55.23
CA MET A 1 -12.94 5.65 -54.61
C MET A 1 -13.39 5.07 -53.25
N MET A 2 -13.67 3.78 -53.13
CA MET A 2 -14.20 3.11 -51.92
C MET A 2 -13.26 3.25 -50.72
N LYS A 3 -11.93 3.00 -50.85
CA LYS A 3 -10.96 3.14 -49.76
C LYS A 3 -10.92 4.56 -49.15
N LYS A 4 -11.04 5.62 -49.98
CA LYS A 4 -11.07 7.02 -49.50
C LYS A 4 -12.36 7.32 -48.70
N LYS A 5 -13.52 6.77 -49.12
CA LYS A 5 -14.78 6.91 -48.37
C LYS A 5 -14.72 6.18 -47.01
N ILE A 6 -14.20 4.94 -46.97
CA ILE A 6 -14.02 4.16 -45.73
C ILE A 6 -13.10 4.91 -44.76
N LEU A 7 -11.96 5.44 -45.23
CA LEU A 7 -11.05 6.20 -44.40
C LEU A 7 -11.66 7.49 -43.84
N LYS A 8 -12.53 8.16 -44.64
CA LYS A 8 -13.25 9.35 -44.17
C LYS A 8 -14.28 9.00 -43.10
N ILE A 9 -15.02 7.92 -43.27
CA ILE A 9 -15.99 7.42 -42.26
C ILE A 9 -15.25 7.04 -40.98
N ALA A 10 -14.16 6.29 -41.06
CA ALA A 10 -13.35 5.90 -39.91
C ALA A 10 -12.83 7.12 -39.12
N LYS A 11 -12.38 8.17 -39.83
CA LYS A 11 -11.93 9.43 -39.16
C LYS A 11 -13.09 10.13 -38.44
N TRP A 12 -14.29 10.18 -39.02
CA TRP A 12 -15.45 10.78 -38.34
C TRP A 12 -15.90 9.98 -37.14
N LEU A 13 -15.91 8.65 -37.23
CA LEU A 13 -16.20 7.77 -36.09
C LEU A 13 -15.20 7.95 -34.96
N ALA A 14 -13.90 8.00 -35.30
CA ALA A 14 -12.85 8.26 -34.30
C ALA A 14 -13.02 9.63 -33.62
N LEU A 15 -13.36 10.68 -34.39
CA LEU A 15 -13.63 12.01 -33.85
C LEU A 15 -14.86 12.01 -32.91
N ILE A 16 -15.94 11.34 -33.30
CA ILE A 16 -17.15 11.21 -32.47
C ILE A 16 -16.80 10.46 -31.17
N CYS A 17 -16.10 9.33 -31.26
CA CYS A 17 -15.67 8.58 -30.07
C CYS A 17 -14.78 9.43 -29.13
N LEU A 18 -13.83 10.18 -29.71
CA LEU A 18 -12.98 11.09 -28.95
C LEU A 18 -13.80 12.20 -28.26
N THR A 19 -14.75 12.79 -28.99
CA THR A 19 -15.64 13.82 -28.42
C THR A 19 -16.46 13.25 -27.25
N ILE A 20 -17.06 12.07 -27.43
CA ILE A 20 -17.81 11.39 -26.36
C ILE A 20 -16.91 11.12 -25.16
N PHE A 21 -15.69 10.65 -25.40
CA PHE A 21 -14.72 10.38 -24.34
C PHE A 21 -14.38 11.67 -23.56
N ILE A 22 -14.09 12.76 -24.26
CA ILE A 22 -13.78 14.06 -23.63
C ILE A 22 -14.98 14.56 -22.82
N VAL A 23 -16.19 14.54 -23.41
CA VAL A 23 -17.40 14.99 -22.72
C VAL A 23 -17.63 14.17 -21.44
N LYS A 24 -17.58 12.85 -21.53
CA LYS A 24 -17.69 11.96 -20.35
C LYS A 24 -16.56 12.20 -19.33
N GLY A 25 -15.36 12.51 -19.81
CA GLY A 25 -14.20 12.84 -18.97
C GLY A 25 -14.38 14.14 -18.17
N CYS A 26 -15.22 15.07 -18.65
CA CYS A 26 -15.52 16.33 -17.96
C CYS A 26 -16.70 16.24 -16.96
N ILE A 27 -17.53 15.20 -17.04
CA ILE A 27 -18.72 15.07 -16.17
C ILE A 27 -18.30 14.41 -14.85
N PRO A 28 -18.51 15.08 -13.69
CA PRO A 28 -18.26 14.47 -12.39
C PRO A 28 -19.08 13.19 -12.17
N THR A 29 -18.47 12.21 -11.50
CA THR A 29 -19.11 10.93 -11.18
C THR A 29 -19.36 10.86 -9.67
N ASN A 30 -20.61 10.63 -9.28
CA ASN A 30 -20.93 10.33 -7.89
C ASN A 30 -20.91 8.81 -7.70
N LEU A 31 -19.94 8.34 -6.91
CA LEU A 31 -19.77 6.93 -6.60
C LEU A 31 -20.35 6.66 -5.21
N ASP A 32 -21.21 5.64 -5.14
CA ASP A 32 -21.78 5.17 -3.88
C ASP A 32 -20.77 4.26 -3.17
N VAL A 33 -19.90 4.86 -2.40
CA VAL A 33 -18.85 4.19 -1.62
C VAL A 33 -18.86 4.68 -0.18
N PRO A 34 -18.45 3.83 0.78
CA PRO A 34 -18.37 4.24 2.18
C PRO A 34 -17.31 5.35 2.36
N TYR A 35 -17.42 6.05 3.48
CA TYR A 35 -16.42 7.02 3.96
C TYR A 35 -15.96 6.63 5.34
N ILE A 36 -14.63 6.59 5.50
CA ILE A 36 -14.03 6.31 6.79
C ILE A 36 -14.40 7.39 7.81
N LYS A 37 -14.74 6.96 9.02
CA LYS A 37 -15.07 7.86 10.12
C LYS A 37 -13.96 7.82 11.17
N PRO A 38 -13.69 8.95 11.86
CA PRO A 38 -12.76 8.95 12.99
C PRO A 38 -13.18 7.93 14.04
N ARG A 39 -12.21 7.18 14.54
CA ARG A 39 -12.36 6.27 15.66
C ARG A 39 -12.10 7.03 16.95
N THR A 40 -12.56 6.52 18.09
CA THR A 40 -12.30 7.13 19.41
C THR A 40 -10.80 7.22 19.73
N THR A 41 -9.99 6.35 19.12
CA THR A 41 -8.53 6.30 19.27
C THR A 41 -7.80 7.19 18.25
N THR A 42 -8.48 7.81 17.29
CA THR A 42 -7.84 8.61 16.25
C THR A 42 -7.23 9.89 16.82
N GLN A 43 -5.95 10.06 16.58
CA GLN A 43 -5.15 11.23 16.93
C GLN A 43 -4.48 11.79 15.67
N TYR A 44 -3.89 12.99 15.76
CA TYR A 44 -3.26 13.64 14.62
C TYR A 44 -1.88 14.18 14.97
N TRP A 45 -0.91 13.95 14.09
CA TRP A 45 0.36 14.67 14.06
C TRP A 45 0.32 15.76 13.01
N ASN A 46 0.84 16.94 13.34
CA ASN A 46 1.17 17.98 12.37
C ASN A 46 2.68 17.93 12.16
N LEU A 47 3.10 17.36 11.02
CA LEU A 47 4.51 17.15 10.74
C LEU A 47 5.17 18.41 10.16
N PRO A 48 6.48 18.62 10.38
CA PRO A 48 7.26 19.69 9.75
C PRO A 48 7.23 19.66 8.21
N THR A 49 6.95 18.50 7.61
CA THR A 49 6.71 18.35 6.17
C THR A 49 5.45 19.06 5.68
N GLY A 50 4.60 19.57 6.59
CA GLY A 50 3.27 20.09 6.29
C GLY A 50 2.20 19.02 6.18
N SER A 51 2.50 17.76 6.49
CA SER A 51 1.51 16.68 6.51
C SER A 51 0.76 16.68 7.84
N LYS A 52 -0.59 16.61 7.77
CA LYS A 52 -1.43 16.28 8.94
C LYS A 52 -1.79 14.79 8.85
N ILE A 53 -1.23 14.00 9.74
CA ILE A 53 -1.27 12.54 9.72
C ILE A 53 -2.18 12.02 10.82
N ALA A 54 -3.20 11.26 10.44
CA ALA A 54 -4.05 10.53 11.38
C ALA A 54 -3.38 9.24 11.83
N TYR A 55 -3.46 8.92 13.11
CA TYR A 55 -2.91 7.69 13.67
C TYR A 55 -3.75 7.17 14.84
N SER A 56 -3.56 5.89 15.13
CA SER A 56 -3.99 5.24 16.37
C SER A 56 -2.76 4.79 17.14
N HIS A 57 -2.73 5.07 18.43
CA HIS A 57 -1.70 4.61 19.35
C HIS A 57 -2.30 3.62 20.34
N ILE A 58 -1.72 2.44 20.43
CA ILE A 58 -2.02 1.44 21.44
C ILE A 58 -0.82 1.40 22.38
N ALA A 59 -1.05 1.90 23.60
CA ALA A 59 -0.01 1.97 24.62
C ALA A 59 0.44 0.58 25.08
N SER A 60 1.74 0.44 25.34
CA SER A 60 2.36 -0.77 25.88
C SER A 60 1.72 -1.20 27.19
N LYS A 61 1.53 -2.50 27.36
CA LYS A 61 1.06 -3.12 28.60
C LYS A 61 2.25 -3.79 29.32
N GLY A 62 2.32 -3.63 30.64
CA GLY A 62 3.42 -4.19 31.44
C GLY A 62 4.74 -3.46 31.28
N VAL A 63 5.86 -4.21 31.20
CA VAL A 63 7.19 -3.63 31.08
C VAL A 63 7.42 -3.11 29.67
N LYS A 64 7.58 -1.78 29.57
CA LYS A 64 7.75 -1.11 28.28
C LYS A 64 9.05 -1.52 27.58
N LYS A 65 8.93 -1.90 26.31
CA LYS A 65 10.06 -2.16 25.42
C LYS A 65 10.64 -0.84 24.88
N PRO A 66 11.95 -0.80 24.57
CA PRO A 66 12.61 0.46 24.19
C PRO A 66 12.18 1.01 22.83
N TYR A 67 11.81 0.14 21.88
CA TYR A 67 11.52 0.53 20.51
C TYR A 67 10.04 0.30 20.16
N PRO A 68 9.33 1.35 19.74
CA PRO A 68 7.93 1.22 19.34
C PRO A 68 7.80 0.48 18.01
N ILE A 69 6.61 -0.08 17.78
CA ILE A 69 6.20 -0.68 16.50
C ILE A 69 5.45 0.37 15.70
N ILE A 70 5.83 0.54 14.43
CA ILE A 70 5.13 1.42 13.48
C ILE A 70 4.63 0.56 12.31
N TYR A 71 3.32 0.60 12.07
CA TYR A 71 2.68 -0.08 10.94
C TYR A 71 2.60 0.82 9.71
N LEU A 72 3.05 0.29 8.58
CA LEU A 72 3.03 0.90 7.26
C LEU A 72 2.04 0.15 6.38
N HIS A 73 0.88 0.76 6.09
CA HIS A 73 -0.16 0.12 5.27
C HIS A 73 0.22 0.01 3.80
N GLY A 74 -0.48 -0.86 3.09
CA GLY A 74 -0.33 -1.11 1.67
C GLY A 74 -0.90 -0.03 0.75
N GLY A 75 -0.92 -0.32 -0.54
CA GLY A 75 -1.36 0.56 -1.62
C GLY A 75 -0.27 0.74 -2.68
N PRO A 76 0.36 1.95 -2.86
CA PRO A 76 0.09 3.20 -2.18
C PRO A 76 -1.37 3.65 -2.33
N GLY A 77 -1.87 4.46 -1.40
CA GLY A 77 -3.25 4.91 -1.44
C GLY A 77 -4.23 4.03 -0.64
N GLY A 78 -3.75 2.96 0.03
CA GLY A 78 -4.52 2.24 1.03
C GLY A 78 -4.64 3.02 2.35
N TYR A 79 -5.08 2.37 3.40
CA TYR A 79 -5.27 2.97 4.72
C TYR A 79 -5.24 1.92 5.83
N VAL A 80 -5.28 2.36 7.07
CA VAL A 80 -5.35 1.50 8.24
C VAL A 80 -6.80 1.03 8.46
N TYR A 81 -7.08 -0.24 8.21
CA TYR A 81 -8.37 -0.86 8.53
C TYR A 81 -8.54 -1.01 10.06
N SER A 82 -9.79 -0.99 10.50
CA SER A 82 -10.12 -1.31 11.91
C SER A 82 -9.54 -2.65 12.33
N LYS A 83 -9.52 -3.62 11.43
CA LYS A 83 -8.93 -4.95 11.65
C LYS A 83 -7.42 -4.91 11.87
N ASN A 84 -6.68 -3.99 11.22
CA ASN A 84 -5.24 -3.82 11.52
C ASN A 84 -5.00 -3.36 12.95
N ILE A 85 -5.83 -2.42 13.44
CA ILE A 85 -5.72 -1.89 14.82
C ILE A 85 -6.00 -3.01 15.83
N GLU A 86 -7.06 -3.78 15.61
CA GLU A 86 -7.42 -4.92 16.44
C GLU A 86 -6.27 -5.94 16.50
N THR A 87 -5.81 -6.39 15.32
CA THR A 87 -4.83 -7.46 15.23
C THR A 87 -3.45 -7.06 15.72
N LEU A 88 -2.91 -5.92 15.25
CA LEU A 88 -1.56 -5.47 15.64
C LEU A 88 -1.54 -4.85 17.04
N GLY A 89 -2.67 -4.35 17.52
CA GLY A 89 -2.80 -3.83 18.89
C GLY A 89 -2.46 -4.85 19.96
N GLU A 90 -2.64 -6.15 19.68
CA GLU A 90 -2.24 -7.22 20.60
C GLU A 90 -0.72 -7.25 20.91
N LEU A 91 0.11 -6.66 20.06
CA LEU A 91 1.56 -6.57 20.31
C LEU A 91 1.89 -5.68 21.51
N SER A 92 0.95 -4.83 21.93
CA SER A 92 1.07 -4.03 23.15
C SER A 92 1.21 -4.90 24.42
N GLU A 93 0.69 -6.11 24.40
CA GLU A 93 0.78 -7.07 25.50
C GLU A 93 2.21 -7.56 25.76
N LEU A 94 3.07 -7.47 24.74
CA LEU A 94 4.52 -7.74 24.87
C LEU A 94 5.32 -6.53 25.39
N GLY A 95 4.66 -5.42 25.72
CA GLY A 95 5.30 -4.19 26.19
C GLY A 95 5.67 -3.18 25.08
N TYR A 96 5.21 -3.38 23.86
CA TYR A 96 5.46 -2.43 22.76
C TYR A 96 4.38 -1.34 22.69
N ASP A 97 4.78 -0.08 22.52
CA ASP A 97 3.89 0.93 21.97
C ASP A 97 3.67 0.64 20.49
N VAL A 98 2.43 0.61 20.03
CA VAL A 98 2.06 0.28 18.66
C VAL A 98 1.39 1.47 18.01
N TYR A 99 1.98 1.98 16.92
CA TYR A 99 1.46 3.09 16.13
C TYR A 99 1.04 2.61 14.75
N LEU A 100 -0.22 2.88 14.40
CA LEU A 100 -0.76 2.62 13.06
C LEU A 100 -1.22 3.97 12.50
N TYR A 101 -0.65 4.43 11.40
CA TYR A 101 -0.99 5.73 10.82
C TYR A 101 -1.45 5.62 9.37
N ASP A 102 -2.37 6.46 9.00
CA ASP A 102 -2.75 6.67 7.61
C ASP A 102 -1.71 7.56 6.93
N GLN A 103 -1.07 7.08 5.86
CA GLN A 103 -0.11 7.88 5.10
C GLN A 103 -0.79 9.11 4.50
N ILE A 104 -0.01 10.18 4.25
CA ILE A 104 -0.58 11.42 3.70
C ILE A 104 -1.40 11.15 2.43
N GLY A 105 -2.58 11.74 2.37
CA GLY A 105 -3.52 11.52 1.27
C GLY A 105 -4.38 10.27 1.38
N CYS A 106 -4.32 9.53 2.51
CA CYS A 106 -5.03 8.27 2.72
C CYS A 106 -5.81 8.32 4.04
N GLY A 107 -6.79 7.43 4.18
CA GLY A 107 -7.55 7.28 5.41
C GLY A 107 -8.10 8.59 5.94
N LEU A 108 -7.83 8.86 7.21
CA LEU A 108 -8.20 10.09 7.92
C LEU A 108 -7.12 11.18 7.85
N SER A 109 -5.96 10.89 7.23
CA SER A 109 -4.93 11.90 6.98
C SER A 109 -5.38 12.91 5.94
N GLU A 110 -4.80 14.11 6.02
CA GLU A 110 -5.13 15.21 5.14
C GLU A 110 -4.88 14.89 3.67
N ARG A 111 -5.66 15.49 2.78
CA ARG A 111 -5.49 15.46 1.33
C ARG A 111 -4.71 16.68 0.89
N LEU A 112 -3.52 16.49 0.29
CA LEU A 112 -2.68 17.59 -0.21
C LEU A 112 -3.35 18.28 -1.40
N GLU A 113 -3.26 19.60 -1.44
CA GLU A 113 -3.79 20.40 -2.55
C GLU A 113 -3.00 20.18 -3.83
N LYS A 114 -1.68 20.11 -3.72
CA LYS A 114 -0.79 19.89 -4.86
C LYS A 114 -0.52 18.40 -5.06
N VAL A 115 -1.18 17.81 -6.05
CA VAL A 115 -1.08 16.36 -6.31
C VAL A 115 0.34 15.86 -6.61
N LYS A 116 1.23 16.74 -7.11
CA LYS A 116 2.65 16.40 -7.37
C LYS A 116 3.47 16.19 -6.09
N GLU A 117 2.96 16.62 -4.94
CA GLU A 117 3.63 16.41 -3.65
C GLU A 117 3.40 14.98 -3.11
N TYR A 118 2.47 14.22 -3.66
CA TYR A 118 2.35 12.78 -3.38
C TYR A 118 3.48 12.02 -4.06
N THR A 119 4.60 11.89 -3.37
CA THR A 119 5.77 11.16 -3.86
C THR A 119 6.20 10.08 -2.87
N ALA A 120 6.85 9.04 -3.35
CA ALA A 120 7.40 8.01 -2.47
C ALA A 120 8.37 8.61 -1.44
N LEU A 121 9.17 9.61 -1.82
CA LEU A 121 10.08 10.31 -0.90
C LEU A 121 9.33 11.17 0.13
N ARG A 122 8.13 11.69 -0.19
CA ARG A 122 7.30 12.37 0.81
C ARG A 122 6.88 11.41 1.92
N HIS A 123 6.48 10.19 1.58
CA HIS A 123 6.13 9.17 2.58
C HIS A 123 7.34 8.76 3.43
N VAL A 124 8.54 8.66 2.82
CA VAL A 124 9.79 8.43 3.57
C VAL A 124 10.05 9.57 4.55
N LYS A 125 9.91 10.83 4.09
CA LYS A 125 10.13 12.00 4.92
C LYS A 125 9.11 12.12 6.06
N ASP A 126 7.84 11.84 5.79
CA ASP A 126 6.80 11.82 6.82
C ASP A 126 7.11 10.75 7.88
N LEU A 127 7.57 9.56 7.49
CA LEU A 127 7.98 8.51 8.43
C LEU A 127 9.19 8.95 9.28
N GLU A 128 10.18 9.62 8.67
CA GLU A 128 11.34 10.19 9.39
C GLU A 128 10.89 11.17 10.48
N GLU A 129 9.98 12.10 10.12
CA GLU A 129 9.46 13.08 11.07
C GLU A 129 8.62 12.44 12.18
N ILE A 130 7.82 11.41 11.86
CA ILE A 130 7.07 10.64 12.86
C ILE A 130 8.03 10.01 13.87
N ILE A 131 9.07 9.33 13.41
CA ILE A 131 10.06 8.68 14.28
C ILE A 131 10.79 9.72 15.15
N THR A 132 11.11 10.87 14.58
CA THR A 132 11.73 11.99 15.30
C THR A 132 10.78 12.53 16.38
N MET A 133 9.50 12.75 16.09
CA MET A 133 8.50 13.22 17.05
C MET A 133 8.24 12.22 18.18
N LEU A 134 8.37 10.91 17.91
CA LEU A 134 8.26 9.88 18.93
C LEU A 134 9.47 9.88 19.88
N GLY A 135 10.57 10.55 19.53
CA GLY A 135 11.83 10.54 20.30
C GLY A 135 12.43 9.15 20.39
N ALA A 136 12.09 8.25 19.49
CA ALA A 136 12.56 6.88 19.50
C ALA A 136 14.00 6.79 18.97
N GLU A 137 14.89 6.10 19.70
CA GLU A 137 16.23 5.80 19.21
C GLU A 137 16.17 4.92 17.98
N LYS A 138 15.37 3.86 18.05
CA LYS A 138 15.04 2.93 16.94
C LYS A 138 13.58 2.59 16.94
N VAL A 139 13.12 2.02 15.84
CA VAL A 139 11.75 1.53 15.68
C VAL A 139 11.73 0.12 15.10
N ILE A 140 10.63 -0.58 15.29
CA ILE A 140 10.31 -1.82 14.58
C ILE A 140 9.28 -1.46 13.51
N LEU A 141 9.57 -1.76 12.25
CA LEU A 141 8.67 -1.48 11.15
C LEU A 141 7.87 -2.73 10.79
N VAL A 142 6.56 -2.61 10.67
CA VAL A 142 5.68 -3.64 10.12
C VAL A 142 5.10 -3.13 8.82
N GLY A 143 5.60 -3.61 7.68
CA GLY A 143 5.22 -3.12 6.35
C GLY A 143 4.42 -4.14 5.57
N GLN A 144 3.19 -3.78 5.18
CA GLN A 144 2.35 -4.59 4.33
C GLN A 144 2.38 -4.09 2.88
N SER A 145 2.61 -5.00 1.91
CA SER A 145 2.55 -4.65 0.49
C SER A 145 3.46 -3.44 0.16
N TRP A 146 2.91 -2.34 -0.35
CA TRP A 146 3.61 -1.04 -0.51
C TRP A 146 4.28 -0.57 0.79
N GLY A 147 3.67 -0.81 1.96
CA GLY A 147 4.29 -0.48 3.25
C GLY A 147 5.61 -1.21 3.48
N GLY A 148 5.76 -2.43 2.94
CA GLY A 148 7.04 -3.16 2.91
C GLY A 148 8.07 -2.45 2.04
N ALA A 149 7.68 -1.99 0.86
CA ALA A 149 8.55 -1.20 -0.01
C ALA A 149 8.94 0.15 0.61
N LEU A 150 8.01 0.81 1.32
CA LEU A 150 8.29 2.04 2.07
C LEU A 150 9.29 1.78 3.21
N ALA A 151 9.18 0.65 3.90
CA ALA A 151 10.17 0.26 4.91
C ALA A 151 11.57 0.06 4.31
N VAL A 152 11.67 -0.55 3.12
CA VAL A 152 12.94 -0.67 2.37
C VAL A 152 13.50 0.71 2.00
N LEU A 153 12.66 1.60 1.45
CA LEU A 153 13.08 2.95 1.07
C LEU A 153 13.61 3.74 2.28
N TYR A 154 12.88 3.70 3.40
CA TYR A 154 13.30 4.35 4.63
C TYR A 154 14.62 3.78 5.16
N SER A 155 14.70 2.45 5.25
CA SER A 155 15.88 1.77 5.81
C SER A 155 17.13 1.98 4.96
N ALA A 156 17.00 2.25 3.66
CA ALA A 156 18.15 2.50 2.79
C ALA A 156 18.99 3.74 3.23
N ASP A 157 18.36 4.72 3.86
CA ASP A 157 19.03 5.92 4.34
C ASP A 157 19.09 6.04 5.88
N HIS A 158 18.30 5.23 6.60
CA HIS A 158 18.12 5.32 8.05
C HIS A 158 18.24 3.95 8.73
N LEU A 159 19.23 3.14 8.31
CA LEU A 159 19.41 1.78 8.81
C LEU A 159 19.68 1.74 10.33
N ASP A 160 20.35 2.76 10.85
CA ASP A 160 20.64 2.96 12.27
C ASP A 160 19.39 3.22 13.12
N LYS A 161 18.29 3.67 12.50
CA LYS A 161 16.99 3.95 13.15
C LYS A 161 16.04 2.74 13.18
N VAL A 162 16.42 1.62 12.59
CA VAL A 162 15.56 0.45 12.51
C VAL A 162 16.18 -0.72 13.27
N ASP A 163 15.42 -1.26 14.23
CA ASP A 163 15.82 -2.45 15.00
C ASP A 163 15.47 -3.74 14.28
N LYS A 164 14.21 -3.86 13.82
CA LYS A 164 13.69 -5.01 13.09
C LYS A 164 12.69 -4.58 12.02
N ILE A 165 12.53 -5.41 11.00
CA ILE A 165 11.48 -5.22 10.00
C ILE A 165 10.65 -6.49 9.86
N ILE A 166 9.34 -6.32 9.81
CA ILE A 166 8.37 -7.37 9.53
C ILE A 166 7.70 -7.03 8.21
N PHE A 167 7.97 -7.81 7.18
CA PHE A 167 7.36 -7.69 5.87
C PHE A 167 6.19 -8.64 5.76
N THR A 168 5.03 -8.12 5.39
CA THR A 168 3.80 -8.89 5.18
C THR A 168 3.39 -8.79 3.74
N CYS A 169 3.46 -9.88 2.99
CA CYS A 169 3.17 -9.91 1.56
C CYS A 169 3.76 -8.69 0.83
N PRO A 170 5.07 -8.45 0.94
CA PRO A 170 5.67 -7.21 0.49
C PRO A 170 5.57 -7.03 -1.03
N GLY A 171 5.34 -5.77 -1.46
CA GLY A 171 5.30 -5.40 -2.86
C GLY A 171 6.68 -5.33 -3.52
N ALA A 172 6.73 -5.27 -4.85
CA ALA A 172 7.98 -5.18 -5.60
C ALA A 172 8.81 -3.96 -5.20
N ILE A 173 10.12 -4.14 -5.02
CA ILE A 173 11.08 -3.04 -4.82
C ILE A 173 11.36 -2.39 -6.18
N LYS A 174 11.24 -1.07 -6.28
CA LYS A 174 11.51 -0.34 -7.53
C LYS A 174 12.98 0.17 -7.60
N PRO A 175 13.58 0.20 -8.78
CA PRO A 175 13.04 -0.23 -10.07
C PRO A 175 12.73 -1.74 -10.07
N ALA A 176 11.58 -2.12 -10.64
CA ALA A 176 11.20 -3.53 -10.67
C ALA A 176 12.11 -4.33 -11.61
N ASN A 177 12.41 -5.54 -11.20
CA ASN A 177 13.10 -6.52 -12.03
C ASN A 177 12.05 -7.53 -12.53
N GLU A 178 11.60 -7.38 -13.77
CA GLU A 178 10.57 -8.24 -14.38
C GLU A 178 10.99 -9.72 -14.47
N SER A 179 12.31 -10.03 -14.39
CA SER A 179 12.77 -11.41 -14.36
C SER A 179 12.31 -12.16 -13.10
N LEU A 180 11.99 -11.45 -12.03
CA LEU A 180 11.50 -12.01 -10.78
C LEU A 180 10.11 -12.66 -10.93
N GLU A 181 9.27 -12.17 -11.82
CA GLU A 181 7.94 -12.73 -12.10
C GLU A 181 8.01 -14.16 -12.61
N LYS A 182 9.16 -14.54 -13.23
CA LYS A 182 9.41 -15.88 -13.77
C LYS A 182 9.97 -16.86 -12.74
N ILE A 183 10.33 -16.39 -11.55
CA ILE A 183 10.89 -17.25 -10.49
C ILE A 183 9.74 -17.95 -9.79
N LYS A 184 9.71 -19.27 -9.94
CA LYS A 184 8.74 -20.13 -9.24
C LYS A 184 9.15 -20.35 -7.79
N ALA A 185 8.16 -20.50 -6.93
CA ALA A 185 8.39 -20.92 -5.56
C ALA A 185 8.94 -22.37 -5.56
N PRO A 186 9.78 -22.71 -4.58
CA PRO A 186 10.11 -24.12 -4.32
C PRO A 186 8.85 -24.91 -3.99
N ASP A 187 8.80 -26.18 -4.37
CA ASP A 187 7.62 -27.04 -4.13
C ASP A 187 7.25 -27.11 -2.64
N SER A 188 8.25 -26.98 -1.75
CA SER A 188 8.05 -26.92 -0.30
C SER A 188 7.24 -25.72 0.19
N VAL A 189 7.10 -24.66 -0.62
CA VAL A 189 6.34 -23.46 -0.25
C VAL A 189 4.85 -23.61 -0.53
N ASN A 190 4.41 -24.56 -1.35
CA ASN A 190 3.02 -24.93 -1.60
C ASN A 190 2.06 -23.70 -1.76
N LEU A 191 2.40 -22.80 -2.68
CA LEU A 191 1.53 -21.65 -3.01
C LEU A 191 0.29 -22.11 -3.76
N LYS A 192 -0.82 -21.43 -3.56
CA LYS A 192 -2.08 -21.60 -4.29
C LYS A 192 -2.28 -20.41 -5.22
N GLU A 193 -2.65 -20.69 -6.46
CA GLU A 193 -3.02 -19.64 -7.41
C GLU A 193 -4.36 -19.02 -7.02
N THR A 194 -4.47 -17.70 -7.20
CA THR A 194 -5.71 -16.94 -7.03
C THR A 194 -6.17 -16.37 -8.36
N GLU A 195 -7.47 -16.16 -8.51
CA GLU A 195 -8.02 -15.51 -9.71
C GLU A 195 -7.49 -14.08 -9.84
N SER A 196 -7.01 -13.74 -11.03
CA SER A 196 -6.62 -12.35 -11.32
C SER A 196 -7.87 -11.46 -11.44
N PRO A 197 -7.94 -10.33 -10.72
CA PRO A 197 -9.06 -9.41 -10.78
C PRO A 197 -9.04 -8.52 -12.03
N ASN A 198 -8.03 -8.61 -12.88
CA ASN A 198 -7.72 -7.64 -13.94
C ASN A 198 -8.92 -7.33 -14.85
N THR A 199 -9.68 -8.34 -15.26
CA THR A 199 -10.84 -8.14 -16.15
C THR A 199 -11.99 -7.38 -15.49
N LYS A 200 -12.19 -7.54 -14.18
CA LYS A 200 -13.27 -6.90 -13.41
C LYS A 200 -12.94 -5.45 -13.06
N VAL A 201 -11.67 -5.11 -12.92
CA VAL A 201 -11.17 -3.74 -12.62
C VAL A 201 -11.07 -2.90 -13.88
N LEU A 202 -10.82 -3.50 -15.03
CA LEU A 202 -10.60 -2.82 -16.30
C LEU A 202 -11.69 -1.77 -16.66
N PRO A 203 -13.00 -2.02 -16.48
CA PRO A 203 -14.03 -1.01 -16.77
C PRO A 203 -13.90 0.25 -15.89
N ILE A 204 -13.42 0.12 -14.66
CA ILE A 204 -13.22 1.26 -13.76
C ILE A 204 -11.97 2.04 -14.18
N VAL A 205 -10.87 1.35 -14.48
CA VAL A 205 -9.61 1.96 -14.91
C VAL A 205 -9.76 2.67 -16.26
N LEU A 206 -10.54 2.10 -17.19
CA LEU A 206 -10.81 2.68 -18.52
C LEU A 206 -11.99 3.67 -18.51
N ASN A 207 -12.58 3.98 -17.34
CA ASN A 207 -13.64 4.99 -17.27
C ASN A 207 -13.10 6.34 -17.77
N PRO A 208 -13.74 7.01 -18.74
CA PRO A 208 -13.24 8.26 -19.32
C PRO A 208 -12.98 9.33 -18.28
N ARG A 209 -13.80 9.42 -17.23
CA ARG A 209 -13.61 10.38 -16.13
C ARG A 209 -12.35 10.07 -15.33
N TYR A 210 -12.14 8.80 -14.93
CA TYR A 210 -10.95 8.40 -14.17
C TYR A 210 -9.66 8.60 -14.98
N VAL A 211 -9.68 8.22 -16.26
CA VAL A 211 -8.54 8.45 -17.18
C VAL A 211 -8.24 9.95 -17.32
N SER A 212 -9.27 10.80 -17.49
CA SER A 212 -9.09 12.25 -17.59
C SER A 212 -8.51 12.85 -16.31
N ILE A 213 -8.93 12.38 -15.14
CA ILE A 213 -8.37 12.76 -13.83
C ILE A 213 -6.89 12.40 -13.76
N GLY A 214 -6.52 11.19 -14.13
CA GLY A 214 -5.13 10.73 -14.13
C GLY A 214 -4.23 11.52 -15.08
N ILE A 215 -4.70 11.76 -16.31
CA ILE A 215 -4.00 12.58 -17.30
C ILE A 215 -3.81 14.01 -16.76
N TRP A 216 -4.88 14.62 -16.25
CA TRP A 216 -4.81 15.98 -15.72
C TRP A 216 -3.83 16.12 -14.55
N ALA A 217 -3.93 15.22 -13.58
CA ALA A 217 -3.01 15.17 -12.44
C ALA A 217 -1.55 15.00 -12.90
N ARG A 218 -1.31 14.11 -13.89
CA ARG A 218 0.03 13.82 -14.40
C ARG A 218 0.66 15.01 -15.12
N PHE A 219 -0.07 15.63 -16.04
CA PHE A 219 0.50 16.70 -16.91
C PHE A 219 0.45 18.07 -16.25
N PHE A 220 -0.66 18.42 -15.60
CA PHE A 220 -0.84 19.76 -15.03
C PHE A 220 -0.50 19.84 -13.54
N GLY A 221 -0.42 18.71 -12.82
CA GLY A 221 -0.15 18.68 -11.38
C GLY A 221 -1.25 19.31 -10.53
N LYS A 222 -2.47 19.33 -11.04
CA LYS A 222 -3.65 19.92 -10.41
C LYS A 222 -4.77 18.90 -10.32
N LYS A 223 -5.69 19.10 -9.38
CA LYS A 223 -6.90 18.30 -9.26
C LYS A 223 -7.90 18.69 -10.36
N LEU A 224 -8.40 17.70 -11.12
CA LEU A 224 -9.53 17.83 -12.03
C LEU A 224 -10.87 17.47 -11.36
N ALA A 225 -10.80 16.69 -10.30
CA ALA A 225 -11.91 16.20 -9.52
C ALA A 225 -11.67 16.45 -8.04
N SER A 226 -12.75 16.42 -7.24
CA SER A 226 -12.61 16.42 -5.79
C SER A 226 -11.89 15.15 -5.29
N ASP A 227 -11.24 15.23 -4.12
CA ASP A 227 -10.65 14.06 -3.47
C ASP A 227 -11.71 12.97 -3.28
N LYS A 228 -12.92 13.35 -2.85
CA LYS A 228 -14.06 12.44 -2.70
C LYS A 228 -14.34 11.60 -3.95
N GLU A 229 -14.34 12.23 -5.13
CA GLU A 229 -14.61 11.54 -6.38
C GLU A 229 -13.48 10.56 -6.73
N VAL A 230 -12.22 10.98 -6.57
CA VAL A 230 -11.06 10.15 -6.94
C VAL A 230 -10.85 9.01 -5.94
N ASP A 231 -11.04 9.28 -4.65
CA ASP A 231 -11.04 8.27 -3.58
C ASP A 231 -12.15 7.24 -3.80
N GLY A 232 -13.33 7.69 -4.28
CA GLY A 232 -14.44 6.82 -4.67
C GLY A 232 -14.08 5.85 -5.81
N PHE A 233 -13.36 6.30 -6.83
CA PHE A 233 -12.87 5.41 -7.89
C PHE A 233 -11.90 4.36 -7.34
N LEU A 234 -10.95 4.76 -6.47
CA LEU A 234 -10.01 3.81 -5.88
C LEU A 234 -10.71 2.83 -4.94
N THR A 235 -11.66 3.30 -4.13
CA THR A 235 -12.49 2.44 -3.26
C THR A 235 -13.30 1.43 -4.09
N SER A 236 -13.87 1.86 -5.22
CA SER A 236 -14.61 0.97 -6.13
C SER A 236 -13.70 -0.11 -6.73
N MET A 237 -12.46 0.25 -7.09
CA MET A 237 -11.45 -0.72 -7.50
C MET A 237 -11.09 -1.67 -6.38
N ALA A 238 -10.86 -1.16 -5.16
CA ALA A 238 -10.53 -1.96 -3.99
C ALA A 238 -11.62 -2.99 -3.68
N ASN A 239 -12.91 -2.62 -3.75
CA ASN A 239 -14.04 -3.54 -3.58
C ASN A 239 -14.02 -4.74 -4.56
N VAL A 240 -13.47 -4.53 -5.75
CA VAL A 240 -13.29 -5.62 -6.73
C VAL A 240 -12.02 -6.43 -6.39
N PHE A 241 -10.95 -5.75 -6.04
CA PHE A 241 -9.65 -6.36 -5.75
C PHE A 241 -9.64 -7.20 -4.48
N THR A 242 -10.33 -6.76 -3.42
CA THR A 242 -10.27 -7.41 -2.10
C THR A 242 -10.63 -8.88 -2.14
N LYS A 243 -11.54 -9.28 -3.05
CA LYS A 243 -11.92 -10.68 -3.22
C LYS A 243 -10.80 -11.56 -3.79
N SER A 244 -9.84 -10.99 -4.48
CA SER A 244 -8.65 -11.70 -5.01
C SER A 244 -7.43 -11.57 -4.11
N LEU A 245 -7.54 -10.79 -3.03
CA LEU A 245 -6.50 -10.62 -2.02
C LEU A 245 -6.65 -11.60 -0.84
N VAL A 246 -7.57 -12.54 -0.93
CA VAL A 246 -7.89 -13.53 0.10
C VAL A 246 -7.95 -14.91 -0.51
N CYS A 247 -7.72 -15.96 0.29
CA CYS A 247 -7.92 -17.35 -0.14
C CYS A 247 -9.41 -17.64 -0.36
N GLU A 248 -10.24 -17.21 0.58
CA GLU A 248 -11.68 -17.40 0.55
C GLU A 248 -12.37 -16.05 0.31
N PRO A 249 -13.03 -15.84 -0.84
CA PRO A 249 -13.68 -14.58 -1.17
C PRO A 249 -14.67 -14.06 -0.12
N ALA A 250 -15.24 -14.96 0.68
CA ALA A 250 -16.13 -14.61 1.79
C ALA A 250 -15.42 -13.88 2.93
N ASN A 251 -14.08 -14.04 3.04
CA ASN A 251 -13.25 -13.40 4.06
C ASN A 251 -12.75 -12.02 3.63
N ALA A 252 -13.08 -11.57 2.42
CA ALA A 252 -12.67 -10.26 1.94
C ALA A 252 -13.18 -9.16 2.87
N LEU A 253 -12.26 -8.27 3.28
CA LEU A 253 -12.63 -7.11 4.09
C LEU A 253 -13.58 -6.20 3.31
N LYS A 254 -14.55 -5.66 4.02
CA LYS A 254 -15.37 -4.57 3.49
C LYS A 254 -14.56 -3.28 3.52
N GLU A 255 -14.60 -2.53 2.42
CA GLU A 255 -13.98 -1.22 2.37
C GLU A 255 -14.64 -0.26 3.37
N GLU A 256 -13.80 0.44 4.16
CA GLU A 256 -14.25 1.46 5.12
C GLU A 256 -14.26 2.86 4.49
N GLY A 257 -13.72 3.01 3.25
CA GLY A 257 -13.75 4.25 2.48
C GLY A 257 -12.57 5.19 2.71
N GLY A 258 -11.44 4.63 3.15
CA GLY A 258 -10.21 5.39 3.41
C GLY A 258 -9.23 5.48 2.23
N ALA A 259 -9.56 4.96 1.06
CA ALA A 259 -8.66 4.97 -0.09
C ALA A 259 -8.27 6.40 -0.50
N GLY A 260 -7.02 6.61 -0.89
CA GLY A 260 -6.46 7.89 -1.33
C GLY A 260 -6.12 7.89 -2.82
N GLY A 261 -7.06 8.34 -3.66
CA GLY A 261 -6.95 8.19 -5.11
C GLY A 261 -5.81 8.99 -5.73
N TYR A 262 -5.67 10.27 -5.41
CA TYR A 262 -4.55 11.08 -5.90
C TYR A 262 -3.20 10.62 -5.33
N CYS A 263 -3.19 10.17 -4.07
CA CYS A 263 -2.01 9.55 -3.45
C CYS A 263 -1.58 8.31 -4.24
N ASN A 264 -2.52 7.40 -4.55
CA ASN A 264 -2.23 6.19 -5.34
C ASN A 264 -1.60 6.53 -6.69
N LEU A 265 -2.26 7.40 -7.48
CA LEU A 265 -1.83 7.75 -8.82
C LEU A 265 -0.41 8.34 -8.86
N ASN A 266 -0.12 9.30 -7.98
CA ASN A 266 1.13 10.06 -8.05
C ASN A 266 2.29 9.36 -7.32
N THR A 267 2.03 8.74 -6.18
CA THR A 267 3.05 7.96 -5.45
C THR A 267 3.53 6.78 -6.28
N SER A 268 2.64 6.05 -6.97
CA SER A 268 3.01 4.94 -7.85
C SER A 268 3.95 5.37 -8.96
N VAL A 269 3.65 6.51 -9.61
CA VAL A 269 4.52 7.09 -10.66
C VAL A 269 5.87 7.51 -10.09
N SER A 270 5.86 8.24 -8.97
CA SER A 270 7.08 8.67 -8.29
C SER A 270 7.95 7.50 -7.88
N TYR A 271 7.35 6.45 -7.30
CA TYR A 271 8.06 5.26 -6.86
C TYR A 271 8.77 4.55 -8.00
N SER A 272 8.13 4.45 -9.16
CA SER A 272 8.73 3.80 -10.35
C SER A 272 9.95 4.53 -10.90
N SER A 273 10.18 5.80 -10.54
CA SER A 273 11.29 6.63 -11.02
C SER A 273 12.43 6.82 -10.02
N LEU A 274 12.37 6.17 -8.86
CA LEU A 274 13.42 6.29 -7.84
C LEU A 274 14.70 5.52 -8.22
N LYS A 275 15.80 5.96 -7.61
CA LYS A 275 17.06 5.22 -7.63
C LYS A 275 16.91 3.92 -6.85
N ASP A 276 17.66 2.90 -7.23
CA ASP A 276 17.62 1.58 -6.60
C ASP A 276 18.07 1.63 -5.13
N PRO A 277 17.19 1.38 -4.16
CA PRO A 277 17.54 1.40 -2.73
C PRO A 277 18.37 0.19 -2.30
N ARG A 278 18.36 -0.93 -3.08
CA ARG A 278 19.04 -2.18 -2.74
C ARG A 278 20.54 -2.00 -2.56
N ILE A 279 21.14 -1.05 -3.31
CA ILE A 279 22.57 -0.76 -3.28
C ILE A 279 23.02 -0.38 -1.87
N LYS A 280 22.20 0.42 -1.16
CA LYS A 280 22.49 0.90 0.20
C LYS A 280 22.24 -0.16 1.28
N LEU A 281 21.46 -1.17 0.96
CA LEU A 281 21.08 -2.26 1.88
C LEU A 281 21.95 -3.51 1.74
N LYS A 282 22.93 -3.52 0.83
CA LYS A 282 23.85 -4.63 0.68
C LYS A 282 24.58 -4.90 2.00
N ASN A 283 24.67 -6.19 2.38
CA ASN A 283 25.37 -6.66 3.59
C ASN A 283 24.82 -6.11 4.91
N ASN A 284 23.58 -5.58 4.92
CA ASN A 284 22.93 -5.21 6.17
C ASN A 284 22.74 -6.42 7.09
N LYS A 285 22.63 -6.17 8.40
CA LYS A 285 22.46 -7.20 9.45
C LYS A 285 21.13 -7.07 10.18
N ILE A 286 20.23 -6.22 9.69
CA ILE A 286 18.90 -6.06 10.28
C ILE A 286 18.19 -7.42 10.32
N SER A 287 17.60 -7.72 11.46
CA SER A 287 16.77 -8.91 11.61
C SER A 287 15.40 -8.66 10.98
N VAL A 288 15.01 -9.52 10.05
CA VAL A 288 13.74 -9.37 9.35
C VAL A 288 12.90 -10.64 9.42
N LEU A 289 11.57 -10.46 9.46
CA LEU A 289 10.59 -11.50 9.22
C LEU A 289 9.89 -11.21 7.90
N VAL A 290 9.87 -12.19 7.00
CA VAL A 290 9.12 -12.10 5.75
C VAL A 290 7.96 -13.10 5.81
N MET A 291 6.73 -12.58 5.82
CA MET A 291 5.52 -13.39 5.80
C MET A 291 4.86 -13.33 4.43
N LYS A 292 4.41 -14.48 3.94
CA LYS A 292 3.64 -14.59 2.70
C LYS A 292 2.40 -15.43 2.95
N GLY A 293 1.25 -14.97 2.49
CA GLY A 293 0.04 -15.78 2.47
C GLY A 293 0.14 -16.88 1.39
N GLN A 294 -0.45 -18.03 1.66
CA GLN A 294 -0.45 -19.16 0.72
C GLN A 294 -1.13 -18.85 -0.61
N CYS A 295 -2.14 -17.97 -0.57
CA CYS A 295 -2.90 -17.50 -1.72
C CYS A 295 -2.55 -16.03 -2.08
N ASP A 296 -1.38 -15.55 -1.68
CA ASP A 296 -0.98 -14.17 -1.99
C ASP A 296 -0.71 -14.02 -3.49
N ASN A 297 -1.35 -13.02 -4.09
CA ASN A 297 -1.28 -12.72 -5.52
C ASN A 297 0.02 -12.05 -5.98
N ILE A 298 0.93 -11.71 -5.05
CA ILE A 298 2.26 -11.21 -5.40
C ILE A 298 3.16 -12.38 -5.79
N ASP A 299 3.84 -12.30 -6.93
CA ASP A 299 4.73 -13.36 -7.41
C ASP A 299 5.82 -13.69 -6.39
N TRP A 300 6.16 -14.99 -6.31
CA TRP A 300 7.18 -15.49 -5.40
C TRP A 300 8.52 -14.78 -5.54
N GLY A 301 8.93 -14.46 -6.76
CA GLY A 301 10.21 -13.82 -7.00
C GLY A 301 10.36 -12.49 -6.27
N TYR A 302 9.29 -11.71 -6.12
CA TYR A 302 9.32 -10.49 -5.30
C TYR A 302 9.49 -10.79 -3.81
N THR A 303 8.86 -11.85 -3.29
CA THR A 303 9.13 -12.30 -1.90
C THR A 303 10.57 -12.76 -1.73
N LYS A 304 11.08 -13.55 -2.70
CA LYS A 304 12.46 -14.01 -2.71
C LYS A 304 13.47 -12.86 -2.72
N GLU A 305 13.17 -11.78 -3.41
CA GLU A 305 14.02 -10.58 -3.45
C GLU A 305 14.27 -10.01 -2.04
N TYR A 306 13.25 -9.97 -1.17
CA TYR A 306 13.41 -9.55 0.22
C TYR A 306 14.28 -10.53 1.01
N LEU A 307 14.11 -11.83 0.79
CA LEU A 307 14.94 -12.86 1.43
C LEU A 307 16.41 -12.76 1.01
N ASP A 308 16.66 -12.46 -0.26
CA ASP A 308 18.03 -12.29 -0.78
C ASP A 308 18.68 -10.97 -0.32
N LEU A 309 17.88 -9.89 -0.18
CA LEU A 309 18.37 -8.56 0.23
C LEU A 309 18.74 -8.50 1.71
N PHE A 310 18.00 -9.22 2.56
CA PHE A 310 18.19 -9.23 4.01
C PHE A 310 18.72 -10.59 4.46
N SER A 311 20.04 -10.71 4.66
CA SER A 311 20.70 -11.99 5.00
C SER A 311 20.29 -12.56 6.36
N ASN A 312 19.88 -11.71 7.31
CA ASN A 312 19.38 -12.13 8.64
C ASN A 312 17.85 -12.18 8.62
N ASN A 313 17.30 -13.13 7.87
CA ASN A 313 15.85 -13.24 7.68
C ASN A 313 15.28 -14.53 8.27
N LYS A 314 13.99 -14.45 8.62
CA LYS A 314 13.10 -15.61 8.84
C LYS A 314 11.96 -15.54 7.84
N PHE A 315 11.66 -16.65 7.19
CA PHE A 315 10.50 -16.74 6.29
C PHE A 315 9.38 -17.54 6.95
N LYS A 316 8.14 -17.08 6.78
CA LYS A 316 6.95 -17.80 7.22
C LYS A 316 5.85 -17.75 6.18
N LEU A 317 5.48 -18.91 5.65
CA LEU A 317 4.24 -19.06 4.89
C LEU A 317 3.07 -19.17 5.86
N ILE A 318 2.01 -18.42 5.58
CA ILE A 318 0.77 -18.46 6.37
C ILE A 318 -0.28 -19.23 5.54
N PRO A 319 -0.67 -20.43 5.97
CA PRO A 319 -1.64 -21.24 5.25
C PRO A 319 -3.03 -20.59 5.28
N ASN A 320 -3.81 -20.86 4.23
CA ASN A 320 -5.19 -20.35 4.10
C ASN A 320 -5.31 -18.83 4.31
N ALA A 321 -4.32 -18.09 3.87
CA ALA A 321 -4.32 -16.63 3.83
C ALA A 321 -3.82 -16.14 2.48
N GLY A 322 -4.45 -15.08 1.96
CA GLY A 322 -3.99 -14.34 0.78
C GLY A 322 -3.11 -13.16 1.16
N HIS A 323 -3.22 -12.08 0.41
CA HIS A 323 -2.47 -10.84 0.62
C HIS A 323 -2.82 -10.12 1.93
N GLN A 324 -4.04 -10.32 2.42
CA GLN A 324 -4.54 -9.73 3.67
C GLN A 324 -4.48 -10.74 4.83
N ILE A 325 -3.26 -11.21 5.16
CA ILE A 325 -3.05 -12.24 6.21
C ILE A 325 -3.74 -11.86 7.53
N PHE A 326 -3.67 -10.59 7.92
CA PHE A 326 -4.26 -10.07 9.16
C PHE A 326 -5.80 -10.20 9.21
N ALA A 327 -6.46 -10.35 8.06
CA ALA A 327 -7.89 -10.54 7.97
C ALA A 327 -8.29 -12.02 8.04
N GLU A 328 -7.55 -12.89 7.35
CA GLU A 328 -7.91 -14.31 7.22
C GLU A 328 -7.33 -15.19 8.34
N GLN A 329 -6.12 -14.86 8.82
CA GLN A 329 -5.42 -15.62 9.85
C GLN A 329 -4.87 -14.70 10.94
N PRO A 330 -5.72 -13.88 11.62
CA PRO A 330 -5.26 -12.85 12.56
C PRO A 330 -4.46 -13.44 13.73
N GLU A 331 -4.88 -14.56 14.28
CA GLU A 331 -4.21 -15.21 15.41
C GLU A 331 -2.83 -15.75 15.02
N LEU A 332 -2.75 -16.46 13.88
CA LEU A 332 -1.48 -16.99 13.40
C LEU A 332 -0.52 -15.86 12.96
N TYR A 333 -1.07 -14.80 12.38
CA TYR A 333 -0.33 -13.59 12.02
C TYR A 333 0.31 -12.96 13.26
N THR A 334 -0.50 -12.67 14.27
CA THR A 334 -0.06 -12.05 15.53
C THR A 334 0.93 -12.94 16.25
N LYS A 335 0.61 -14.25 16.37
CA LYS A 335 1.52 -15.24 16.98
C LYS A 335 2.87 -15.26 16.29
N THR A 336 2.91 -15.28 14.96
CA THR A 336 4.17 -15.31 14.19
C THR A 336 5.02 -14.06 14.44
N ILE A 337 4.39 -12.90 14.56
CA ILE A 337 5.08 -11.66 14.91
C ILE A 337 5.58 -11.72 16.37
N LYS A 338 4.74 -12.16 17.31
CA LYS A 338 5.13 -12.31 18.72
C LYS A 338 6.32 -13.25 18.88
N ASP A 339 6.32 -14.39 18.19
CA ASP A 339 7.44 -15.37 18.19
C ASP A 339 8.74 -14.78 17.60
N PHE A 340 8.64 -13.87 16.63
CA PHE A 340 9.81 -13.18 16.06
C PHE A 340 10.35 -12.07 16.97
N LEU A 341 9.49 -11.39 17.73
CA LEU A 341 9.85 -10.30 18.62
C LEU A 341 10.37 -10.77 19.97
N THR A 342 10.03 -11.99 20.36
CA THR A 342 10.50 -12.63 21.60
C THR A 342 11.80 -13.40 21.31
N PRO A 343 12.88 -13.21 22.08
CA PRO A 343 14.16 -13.91 21.88
C PRO A 343 14.05 -15.43 21.97
#